data_a1149e2e1a11ac6f3b05335a2d9e1428
#
_entry.id   a1149e2e1a11ac6f3b05335a2d9e1428
#
_cell.length_a   1.000
_cell.length_b   1.000
_cell.length_c   1.000
_cell.angle_alpha   90.00
_cell.angle_beta   90.00
_cell.angle_gamma   90.00
#
_symmetry.space_group_name_H-M   'P 1'
#
loop_
_entity.id
_entity.type
_entity.pdbx_description
1 polymer ?
#
loop_
_entity_poly.entity_id
_entity_poly.type
_entity_poly.pdbx_seq_one_letter_code
_entity_poly.pdbx_strand_id
1 'polypeptide(L)'
;YDILLEETDPAFVNFEFDSYWFTEGGANALAWMQRLGPRMKLWHINDRGTRITGSAITPILKTDSMELGTGNMDLDSLMAQALAVEVDAVILESHRNWVDNSPIKSFQLSAKYLAQKF
;
A
#
# COMPACT_ATOMS: atom_id res chain seq x y z
N TYR A 1 -1.29 3.41 -17.11
CA TYR A 1 -1.26 1.93 -17.01
C TYR A 1 -1.99 1.25 -18.18
N ASP A 2 -3.09 1.82 -18.69
CA ASP A 2 -3.83 1.20 -19.82
C ASP A 2 -2.92 0.90 -21.00
N ILE A 3 -2.18 1.90 -21.45
CA ILE A 3 -1.20 1.75 -22.56
C ILE A 3 -0.18 0.66 -22.23
N LEU A 4 0.33 0.62 -20.99
CA LEU A 4 1.31 -0.40 -20.60
C LEU A 4 0.71 -1.82 -20.63
N LEU A 5 -0.55 -1.96 -20.22
CA LEU A 5 -1.24 -3.26 -20.27
C LEU A 5 -1.52 -3.71 -21.69
N GLU A 6 -1.86 -2.77 -22.59
CA GLU A 6 -2.24 -3.05 -23.97
C GLU A 6 -1.02 -3.26 -24.89
N GLU A 7 0.04 -2.47 -24.68
CA GLU A 7 1.20 -2.43 -25.59
C GLU A 7 2.38 -3.30 -25.13
N THR A 8 2.26 -4.03 -24.02
CA THR A 8 3.34 -4.88 -23.54
C THR A 8 2.93 -6.36 -23.48
N ASP A 9 3.87 -7.23 -23.88
CA ASP A 9 3.68 -8.68 -23.85
C ASP A 9 3.69 -9.20 -22.40
N PRO A 10 2.61 -9.84 -21.94
CA PRO A 10 2.52 -10.39 -20.59
C PRO A 10 3.54 -11.52 -20.30
N ALA A 11 4.13 -12.11 -21.31
CA ALA A 11 5.20 -13.10 -21.13
C ALA A 11 6.50 -12.47 -20.62
N PHE A 12 6.71 -11.17 -20.85
CA PHE A 12 7.97 -10.50 -20.53
C PHE A 12 7.82 -9.32 -19.59
N VAL A 13 6.62 -8.71 -19.49
CA VAL A 13 6.40 -7.50 -18.70
C VAL A 13 5.37 -7.77 -17.61
N ASN A 14 5.81 -7.66 -16.38
CA ASN A 14 4.98 -7.73 -15.19
C ASN A 14 5.05 -6.40 -14.43
N PHE A 15 4.22 -6.25 -13.41
CA PHE A 15 4.07 -5.00 -12.70
C PHE A 15 4.41 -5.14 -11.21
N GLU A 16 5.14 -4.16 -10.73
CA GLU A 16 5.16 -3.79 -9.34
C GLU A 16 4.08 -2.73 -9.12
N PHE A 17 3.22 -2.95 -8.15
CA PHE A 17 2.06 -2.10 -7.87
C PHE A 17 2.17 -1.48 -6.49
N ASP A 18 1.93 -0.19 -6.41
CA ASP A 18 1.90 0.54 -5.15
C ASP A 18 0.49 1.05 -4.85
N SER A 19 -0.19 0.38 -3.92
CA SER A 19 -1.58 0.71 -3.56
C SER A 19 -1.72 2.06 -2.87
N TYR A 20 -0.69 2.51 -2.12
CA TYR A 20 -0.70 3.81 -1.47
C TYR A 20 -0.70 4.95 -2.50
N TRP A 21 0.25 4.94 -3.45
CA TRP A 21 0.34 5.99 -4.45
C TRP A 21 -0.83 6.04 -5.42
N PHE A 22 -1.44 4.90 -5.73
CA PHE A 22 -2.70 4.87 -6.49
C PHE A 22 -3.83 5.55 -5.73
N THR A 23 -3.95 5.29 -4.42
CA THR A 23 -4.95 5.93 -3.57
C THR A 23 -4.69 7.43 -3.42
N GLU A 24 -3.43 7.85 -3.22
CA GLU A 24 -3.04 9.27 -3.19
C GLU A 24 -3.34 9.98 -4.51
N GLY A 25 -3.16 9.31 -5.63
CA GLY A 25 -3.53 9.79 -6.96
C GLY A 25 -5.03 9.83 -7.24
N GLY A 26 -5.87 9.43 -6.28
CA GLY A 26 -7.33 9.42 -6.42
C GLY A 26 -7.88 8.23 -7.19
N ALA A 27 -7.08 7.22 -7.45
CA ALA A 27 -7.49 5.99 -8.11
C ALA A 27 -7.97 4.93 -7.11
N ASN A 28 -8.82 4.01 -7.58
CA ASN A 28 -9.23 2.85 -6.78
C ASN A 28 -8.16 1.76 -6.87
N ALA A 29 -7.37 1.61 -5.81
CA ALA A 29 -6.27 0.65 -5.77
C ALA A 29 -6.75 -0.80 -5.98
N LEU A 30 -7.86 -1.22 -5.35
CA LEU A 30 -8.39 -2.58 -5.49
C LEU A 30 -8.82 -2.86 -6.94
N ALA A 31 -9.50 -1.92 -7.59
CA ALA A 31 -9.90 -2.09 -8.99
C ALA A 31 -8.69 -2.22 -9.92
N TRP A 32 -7.60 -1.50 -9.65
CA TRP A 32 -6.36 -1.64 -10.40
C TRP A 32 -5.63 -2.95 -10.14
N MET A 33 -5.59 -3.44 -8.91
CA MET A 33 -5.05 -4.77 -8.61
C MET A 33 -5.82 -5.87 -9.34
N GLN A 34 -7.15 -5.78 -9.37
CA GLN A 34 -7.99 -6.71 -10.15
C GLN A 34 -7.69 -6.65 -11.65
N ARG A 35 -7.50 -5.44 -12.19
CA ARG A 35 -7.19 -5.23 -13.61
C ARG A 35 -5.80 -5.72 -14.01
N LEU A 36 -4.80 -5.51 -13.17
CA LEU A 36 -3.45 -6.05 -13.38
C LEU A 36 -3.44 -7.58 -13.33
N GLY A 37 -4.27 -8.15 -12.46
CA GLY A 37 -4.43 -9.60 -12.35
C GLY A 37 -3.08 -10.31 -12.14
N PRO A 38 -2.84 -11.43 -12.82
CA PRO A 38 -1.61 -12.24 -12.63
C PRO A 38 -0.34 -11.55 -13.13
N ARG A 39 -0.45 -10.40 -13.81
CA ARG A 39 0.70 -9.57 -14.19
C ARG A 39 1.23 -8.72 -13.03
N MET A 40 0.47 -8.58 -11.93
CA MET A 40 0.95 -7.95 -10.70
C MET A 40 1.81 -8.95 -9.92
N LYS A 41 3.13 -8.82 -9.99
CA LYS A 41 4.07 -9.74 -9.35
C LYS A 41 4.60 -9.22 -8.02
N LEU A 42 4.74 -7.92 -7.90
CA LEU A 42 5.21 -7.28 -6.69
C LEU A 42 4.17 -6.25 -6.20
N TRP A 43 3.99 -6.18 -4.90
CA TRP A 43 3.07 -5.23 -4.29
C TRP A 43 3.74 -4.46 -3.15
N HIS A 44 3.87 -3.14 -3.34
CA HIS A 44 4.22 -2.22 -2.26
C HIS A 44 2.99 -1.96 -1.38
N ILE A 45 3.10 -2.30 -0.11
CA ILE A 45 2.05 -2.12 0.88
C ILE A 45 2.42 -1.02 1.88
N ASN A 46 1.52 -0.08 2.05
CA ASN A 46 1.48 0.93 3.09
C ASN A 46 0.05 1.08 3.58
N ASP A 47 -0.14 1.64 4.76
CA ASP A 47 -1.42 2.21 5.13
C ASP A 47 -1.40 3.73 4.92
N ARG A 48 -2.56 4.36 4.94
CA ARG A 48 -2.77 5.77 4.68
C ARG A 48 -3.64 6.37 5.75
N GLY A 49 -3.22 7.47 6.34
CA GLY A 49 -4.01 8.10 7.39
C GLY A 49 -3.41 9.41 7.86
N THR A 50 -3.81 9.82 9.03
CA THR A 50 -3.37 11.07 9.62
C THR A 50 -2.86 10.82 11.03
N ARG A 51 -1.67 11.30 11.31
CA ARG A 51 -1.09 11.32 12.66
C ARG A 51 -1.19 12.72 13.23
N ILE A 52 -1.85 12.83 14.39
CA ILE A 52 -1.90 14.10 15.13
C ILE A 52 -0.58 14.27 15.88
N THR A 53 0.21 15.27 15.46
CA THR A 53 1.45 15.64 16.12
C THR A 53 1.31 17.08 16.62
N GLY A 54 0.98 17.24 17.91
CA GLY A 54 0.89 18.56 18.54
C GLY A 54 -0.53 18.99 18.97
N SER A 55 -0.64 20.22 19.48
CA SER A 55 -1.84 20.77 20.12
C SER A 55 -2.68 21.70 19.24
N ALA A 56 -2.63 21.55 17.93
CA ALA A 56 -3.41 22.41 17.03
C ALA A 56 -4.92 22.18 17.21
N ILE A 57 -5.67 23.25 17.47
CA ILE A 57 -7.10 23.20 17.78
C ILE A 57 -7.96 22.82 16.57
N THR A 58 -7.53 23.18 15.37
CA THR A 58 -8.20 22.86 14.10
C THR A 58 -7.18 22.60 13.00
N PRO A 59 -6.44 21.50 13.04
CA PRO A 59 -5.53 21.20 11.96
C PRO A 59 -6.30 20.79 10.71
N ILE A 60 -5.94 21.36 9.56
CA ILE A 60 -6.17 20.67 8.30
C ILE A 60 -5.13 19.56 8.26
N LEU A 61 -5.56 18.37 8.63
CA LEU A 61 -4.67 17.23 8.74
C LEU A 61 -4.36 16.72 7.33
N LYS A 62 -3.08 16.64 7.01
CA LYS A 62 -2.63 15.98 5.79
C LYS A 62 -2.60 14.47 6.02
N THR A 63 -3.09 13.73 5.04
CA THR A 63 -2.87 12.29 4.98
C THR A 63 -1.44 11.99 4.59
N ASP A 64 -0.91 10.91 5.11
CA ASP A 64 0.43 10.42 4.81
C ASP A 64 0.49 8.91 5.02
N SER A 65 1.63 8.29 4.72
CA SER A 65 1.85 6.88 5.01
C SER A 65 1.78 6.60 6.51
N MET A 66 1.20 5.47 6.85
CA MET A 66 1.00 5.00 8.23
C MET A 66 1.49 3.55 8.35
N GLU A 67 1.72 3.14 9.58
CA GLU A 67 1.92 1.73 9.88
C GLU A 67 0.67 0.93 9.52
N LEU A 68 0.86 -0.28 9.00
CA LEU A 68 -0.24 -1.15 8.57
C LEU A 68 -1.26 -1.39 9.70
N GLY A 69 -2.52 -1.22 9.38
CA GLY A 69 -3.64 -1.36 10.31
C GLY A 69 -3.88 -0.15 11.21
N THR A 70 -3.17 0.97 11.00
CA THR A 70 -3.37 2.20 11.78
C THR A 70 -3.95 3.35 10.95
N GLY A 71 -4.15 3.14 9.66
CA GLY A 71 -4.72 4.10 8.73
C GLY A 71 -6.16 3.78 8.33
N ASN A 72 -6.49 4.10 7.09
CA ASN A 72 -7.85 3.99 6.56
C ASN A 72 -7.94 3.28 5.20
N MET A 73 -6.89 2.60 4.76
CA MET A 73 -6.97 1.75 3.58
C MET A 73 -7.67 0.42 3.92
N ASP A 74 -8.43 -0.11 2.99
CA ASP A 74 -9.03 -1.45 3.11
C ASP A 74 -7.97 -2.52 2.82
N LEU A 75 -7.05 -2.68 3.78
CA LEU A 75 -5.93 -3.61 3.65
C LEU A 75 -6.38 -5.07 3.52
N ASP A 76 -7.51 -5.44 4.13
CA ASP A 76 -8.01 -6.82 4.06
C ASP A 76 -8.43 -7.17 2.63
N SER A 77 -9.15 -6.28 1.94
CA SER A 77 -9.52 -6.49 0.53
C SER A 77 -8.30 -6.48 -0.40
N LEU A 78 -7.33 -5.58 -0.17
CA LEU A 78 -6.10 -5.52 -0.95
C LEU A 78 -5.25 -6.79 -0.78
N MET A 79 -5.12 -7.29 0.46
CA MET A 79 -4.42 -8.54 0.74
C MET A 79 -5.10 -9.75 0.13
N ALA A 80 -6.44 -9.84 0.24
CA ALA A 80 -7.20 -10.90 -0.40
C ALA A 80 -6.98 -10.93 -1.92
N GLN A 81 -6.94 -9.74 -2.56
CA GLN A 81 -6.68 -9.65 -3.99
C GLN A 81 -5.23 -10.01 -4.34
N ALA A 82 -4.26 -9.59 -3.55
CA ALA A 82 -2.85 -9.94 -3.76
C ALA A 82 -2.62 -11.46 -3.68
N LEU A 83 -3.26 -12.13 -2.71
CA LEU A 83 -3.24 -13.59 -2.61
C LEU A 83 -3.94 -14.27 -3.81
N ALA A 84 -5.08 -13.73 -4.24
CA ALA A 84 -5.84 -14.30 -5.36
C ALA A 84 -5.10 -14.25 -6.70
N VAL A 85 -4.21 -13.28 -6.89
CA VAL A 85 -3.37 -13.16 -8.12
C VAL A 85 -1.98 -13.75 -7.95
N GLU A 86 -1.69 -14.33 -6.79
CA GLU A 86 -0.43 -15.01 -6.47
C GLU A 86 0.79 -14.09 -6.69
N VAL A 87 0.79 -12.92 -5.99
CA VAL A 87 1.96 -12.04 -6.03
C VAL A 87 3.21 -12.75 -5.51
N ASP A 88 4.34 -12.54 -6.15
CA ASP A 88 5.60 -13.18 -5.78
C ASP A 88 6.16 -12.61 -4.46
N ALA A 89 5.91 -11.32 -4.19
CA ALA A 89 6.30 -10.68 -2.94
C ALA A 89 5.42 -9.48 -2.56
N VAL A 90 5.28 -9.29 -1.25
CA VAL A 90 4.72 -8.08 -0.63
C VAL A 90 5.86 -7.30 -0.01
N ILE A 91 6.00 -6.03 -0.36
CA ILE A 91 7.11 -5.17 0.03
C ILE A 91 6.56 -4.06 0.93
N LEU A 92 6.95 -4.08 2.20
CA LEU A 92 6.61 -3.00 3.11
C LEU A 92 7.45 -1.76 2.78
N GLU A 93 6.79 -0.69 2.39
CA GLU A 93 7.43 0.58 2.10
C GLU A 93 6.97 1.68 3.06
N SER A 94 7.87 2.54 3.51
CA SER A 94 7.54 3.71 4.31
C SER A 94 8.65 4.75 4.22
N HIS A 95 8.31 5.99 3.87
CA HIS A 95 9.28 7.05 3.65
C HIS A 95 9.38 8.06 4.79
N ARG A 96 8.32 8.23 5.55
CA ARG A 96 8.18 9.29 6.57
C ARG A 96 6.97 9.03 7.46
N ASN A 97 6.64 9.99 8.32
CA ASN A 97 5.52 9.94 9.25
C ASN A 97 5.59 8.76 10.23
N TRP A 98 6.80 8.38 10.60
CA TRP A 98 7.05 7.23 11.47
C TRP A 98 6.59 7.50 12.91
N VAL A 99 6.03 6.48 13.56
CA VAL A 99 5.67 6.54 14.98
C VAL A 99 6.90 6.89 15.83
N ASP A 100 6.76 7.84 16.73
CA ASP A 100 7.85 8.36 17.58
C ASP A 100 9.10 8.79 16.78
N ASN A 101 8.93 9.22 15.51
CA ASN A 101 10.03 9.52 14.59
C ASN A 101 11.04 8.37 14.41
N SER A 102 10.59 7.13 14.57
CA SER A 102 11.42 5.93 14.51
C SER A 102 11.02 5.02 13.37
N PRO A 103 11.78 4.94 12.27
CA PRO A 103 11.50 4.00 11.18
C PRO A 103 11.49 2.56 11.67
N ILE A 104 12.38 2.22 12.61
CA ILE A 104 12.47 0.86 13.18
C ILE A 104 11.17 0.48 13.87
N LYS A 105 10.60 1.37 14.71
CA LYS A 105 9.33 1.10 15.39
C LYS A 105 8.18 0.95 14.39
N SER A 106 8.11 1.82 13.40
CA SER A 106 7.09 1.75 12.34
C SER A 106 7.15 0.44 11.58
N PHE A 107 8.35 0.01 11.18
CA PHE A 107 8.52 -1.28 10.50
C PHE A 107 8.19 -2.47 11.40
N GLN A 108 8.55 -2.44 12.69
CA GLN A 108 8.18 -3.49 13.64
C GLN A 108 6.66 -3.63 13.81
N LEU A 109 5.93 -2.51 13.89
CA LEU A 109 4.48 -2.52 13.99
C LEU A 109 3.84 -3.10 12.72
N SER A 110 4.28 -2.64 11.57
CA SER A 110 3.78 -3.14 10.27
C SER A 110 4.13 -4.61 10.04
N ALA A 111 5.34 -5.04 10.38
CA ALA A 111 5.73 -6.45 10.29
C ALA A 111 4.90 -7.34 11.22
N LYS A 112 4.59 -6.87 12.43
CA LYS A 112 3.71 -7.57 13.35
C LYS A 112 2.29 -7.71 12.80
N TYR A 113 1.78 -6.66 12.16
CA TYR A 113 0.48 -6.71 11.48
C TYR A 113 0.46 -7.77 10.37
N LEU A 114 1.47 -7.76 9.50
CA LEU A 114 1.60 -8.74 8.41
C LEU A 114 1.66 -10.17 8.95
N ALA A 115 2.46 -10.43 9.97
CA ALA A 115 2.59 -11.76 10.58
C ALA A 115 1.29 -12.28 11.24
N GLN A 116 0.28 -11.43 11.44
CA GLN A 116 -1.03 -11.83 11.94
C GLN A 116 -2.02 -12.15 10.81
N LYS A 117 -1.70 -11.72 9.59
CA LYS A 117 -2.59 -11.82 8.43
C LYS A 117 -2.13 -12.88 7.42
N PHE A 118 -0.84 -13.17 7.37
CA PHE A 118 -0.19 -14.23 6.60
C PHE A 118 0.41 -15.29 7.53
#